data_162779594d8ca8e49f6527001878e717
#
_entry.id   162779594d8ca8e49f6527001878e717
#
_cell.length_a   1.000
_cell.length_b   1.000
_cell.length_c   1.000
_cell.angle_alpha   90.00
_cell.angle_beta   90.00
_cell.angle_gamma   90.00
#
_symmetry.space_group_name_H-M   'P 1'
#
loop_
_entity.id
_entity.type
_entity.pdbx_description
1 polymer ?
#
loop_
_entity_poly.entity_id
_entity_poly.type
_entity_poly.pdbx_seq_one_letter_code
_entity_poly.pdbx_strand_id
1 'polypeptide(L)'
;MDALIAECNKQIATFLQITKETGARADEIFNLKWIDIDTEAKTVRITPEKGSNPRILKISNKLISMLNSLPKKGENIFSNYGSLRSLSCTFERNRKKIAYKLGNPRLLKISFHTLRHWKATMDYHKTKDILHVMQVLGHRNIKNMLVYTQLINGDAEDAYVCKATKTVEQAAELIEAGFEYVCEIEGVKPFRKRK
;
A
#
# COMPACT_ATOMS: atom_id res chain seq x y z
N MET A 1 1.22 -0.20 13.51
CA MET A 1 2.30 -0.79 12.70
C MET A 1 3.67 -0.22 13.07
N ASP A 2 3.83 1.09 13.15
CA ASP A 2 5.13 1.73 13.43
C ASP A 2 5.74 1.30 14.77
N ALA A 3 4.94 1.16 15.82
CA ALA A 3 5.39 0.64 17.11
C ALA A 3 5.95 -0.80 17.00
N LEU A 4 5.34 -1.65 16.17
CA LEU A 4 5.87 -3.01 15.93
C LEU A 4 7.22 -2.97 15.19
N ILE A 5 7.34 -2.10 14.17
CA ILE A 5 8.59 -1.95 13.41
C ILE A 5 9.70 -1.42 14.30
N ALA A 6 9.42 -0.43 15.14
CA ALA A 6 10.39 0.22 16.02
C ALA A 6 10.98 -0.74 17.08
N GLU A 7 10.21 -1.72 17.53
CA GLU A 7 10.62 -2.70 18.55
C GLU A 7 11.31 -3.95 17.97
N CYS A 8 11.29 -4.11 16.63
CA CYS A 8 11.96 -5.23 15.98
C CYS A 8 13.47 -5.02 15.88
N ASN A 9 14.24 -6.12 15.74
CA ASN A 9 15.64 -6.01 15.37
C ASN A 9 15.81 -5.34 13.99
N LYS A 10 17.00 -4.78 13.74
CA LYS A 10 17.28 -3.97 12.54
C LYS A 10 16.86 -4.65 11.23
N GLN A 11 17.14 -5.94 11.06
CA GLN A 11 16.81 -6.66 9.83
C GLN A 11 15.31 -6.86 9.63
N ILE A 12 14.60 -7.32 10.67
CA ILE A 12 13.15 -7.48 10.62
C ILE A 12 12.48 -6.11 10.45
N ALA A 13 12.93 -5.09 11.18
CA ALA A 13 12.41 -3.73 11.07
C ALA A 13 12.54 -3.19 9.64
N THR A 14 13.72 -3.37 9.01
CA THR A 14 13.96 -2.95 7.61
C THR A 14 13.09 -3.74 6.64
N PHE A 15 12.96 -5.06 6.82
CA PHE A 15 12.10 -5.89 6.00
C PHE A 15 10.63 -5.43 6.05
N LEU A 16 10.12 -5.17 7.26
CA LEU A 16 8.76 -4.66 7.46
C LEU A 16 8.57 -3.26 6.87
N GLN A 17 9.59 -2.40 7.00
CA GLN A 17 9.53 -1.04 6.43
C GLN A 17 9.51 -1.07 4.91
N ILE A 18 10.33 -1.93 4.26
CA ILE A 18 10.26 -2.14 2.80
C ILE A 18 8.86 -2.61 2.40
N THR A 19 8.33 -3.63 3.11
CA THR A 19 6.97 -4.14 2.83
C THR A 19 5.91 -3.04 2.96
N LYS A 20 6.01 -2.21 3.99
CA LYS A 20 5.08 -1.11 4.24
C LYS A 20 5.13 -0.03 3.16
N GLU A 21 6.33 0.31 2.67
CA GLU A 21 6.49 1.38 1.67
C GLU A 21 6.18 0.91 0.25
N THR A 22 6.56 -0.31 -0.09
CA THR A 22 6.47 -0.83 -1.47
C THR A 22 5.26 -1.69 -1.73
N GLY A 23 4.72 -2.33 -0.70
CA GLY A 23 3.69 -3.36 -0.84
C GLY A 23 4.19 -4.60 -1.60
N ALA A 24 5.51 -4.77 -1.81
CA ALA A 24 6.07 -5.94 -2.46
C ALA A 24 5.78 -7.22 -1.67
N ARG A 25 5.78 -8.37 -2.36
CA ARG A 25 5.60 -9.67 -1.70
C ARG A 25 6.82 -10.00 -0.86
N ALA A 26 6.61 -10.83 0.16
CA ALA A 26 7.69 -11.20 1.07
C ALA A 26 8.86 -11.92 0.38
N ASP A 27 8.56 -12.77 -0.61
CA ASP A 27 9.55 -13.45 -1.45
C ASP A 27 10.35 -12.45 -2.31
N GLU A 28 9.68 -11.50 -2.95
CA GLU A 28 10.32 -10.43 -3.74
C GLU A 28 11.28 -9.60 -2.87
N ILE A 29 10.88 -9.27 -1.62
CA ILE A 29 11.71 -8.49 -0.70
C ILE A 29 12.86 -9.34 -0.17
N PHE A 30 12.63 -10.61 0.15
CA PHE A 30 13.67 -11.49 0.66
C PHE A 30 14.82 -11.68 -0.34
N ASN A 31 14.50 -11.69 -1.63
CA ASN A 31 15.46 -11.85 -2.73
C ASN A 31 16.09 -10.53 -3.21
N LEU A 32 15.78 -9.37 -2.56
CA LEU A 32 16.39 -8.09 -2.91
C LEU A 32 17.91 -8.12 -2.71
N LYS A 33 18.60 -7.61 -3.71
CA LYS A 33 20.04 -7.39 -3.70
C LYS A 33 20.38 -5.92 -3.44
N TRP A 34 21.58 -5.66 -2.98
CA TRP A 34 22.04 -4.29 -2.78
C TRP A 34 22.03 -3.46 -4.07
N ILE A 35 22.28 -4.09 -5.23
CA ILE A 35 22.24 -3.44 -6.54
C ILE A 35 20.81 -2.99 -6.94
N ASP A 36 19.78 -3.51 -6.29
CA ASP A 36 18.39 -3.12 -6.56
C ASP A 36 17.99 -1.83 -5.84
N ILE A 37 18.86 -1.32 -4.96
CA ILE A 37 18.63 -0.08 -4.20
C ILE A 37 19.45 1.04 -4.81
N ASP A 38 18.76 2.05 -5.31
CA ASP A 38 19.36 3.32 -5.72
C ASP A 38 19.12 4.36 -4.62
N THR A 39 20.19 4.71 -3.90
CA THR A 39 20.13 5.66 -2.78
C THR A 39 20.06 7.11 -3.25
N GLU A 40 20.57 7.42 -4.44
CA GLU A 40 20.55 8.77 -5.02
C GLU A 40 19.17 9.08 -5.59
N ALA A 41 18.66 8.19 -6.45
CA ALA A 41 17.30 8.30 -6.99
C ALA A 41 16.22 7.97 -5.95
N LYS A 42 16.59 7.41 -4.79
CA LYS A 42 15.68 6.95 -3.70
C LYS A 42 14.66 5.97 -4.23
N THR A 43 15.12 4.96 -4.92
CA THR A 43 14.26 3.93 -5.51
C THR A 43 14.72 2.52 -5.17
N VAL A 44 13.76 1.58 -5.25
CA VAL A 44 14.01 0.15 -5.19
C VAL A 44 13.42 -0.52 -6.41
N ARG A 45 14.21 -1.35 -7.07
CA ARG A 45 13.77 -2.20 -8.18
C ARG A 45 13.29 -3.53 -7.62
N ILE A 46 12.03 -3.85 -7.86
CA ILE A 46 11.43 -5.13 -7.47
C ILE A 46 11.43 -6.05 -8.68
N THR A 47 12.22 -7.12 -8.59
CA THR A 47 12.24 -8.20 -9.58
C THR A 47 11.05 -9.13 -9.35
N PRO A 48 10.25 -9.44 -10.38
CA PRO A 48 9.03 -10.21 -10.21
C PRO A 48 9.34 -11.67 -9.91
N GLU A 49 8.56 -12.23 -8.99
CA GLU A 49 8.42 -13.66 -8.83
C GLU A 49 6.98 -14.09 -9.16
N LYS A 50 6.81 -15.30 -9.70
CA LYS A 50 5.52 -15.98 -9.93
C LYS A 50 4.36 -15.06 -10.37
N GLY A 51 4.45 -14.53 -11.59
CA GLY A 51 3.32 -13.81 -12.19
C GLY A 51 3.10 -12.38 -11.72
N SER A 52 4.10 -11.77 -11.06
CA SER A 52 4.15 -10.33 -10.78
C SER A 52 4.79 -9.57 -11.96
N ASN A 53 4.59 -8.25 -12.02
CA ASN A 53 5.28 -7.37 -12.96
C ASN A 53 6.50 -6.72 -12.31
N PRO A 54 7.62 -6.49 -13.08
CA PRO A 54 8.75 -5.71 -12.60
C PRO A 54 8.30 -4.27 -12.35
N ARG A 55 8.88 -3.64 -11.33
CA ARG A 55 8.54 -2.26 -10.98
C ARG A 55 9.66 -1.57 -10.21
N ILE A 56 9.74 -0.26 -10.39
CA ILE A 56 10.64 0.62 -9.64
C ILE A 56 9.77 1.51 -8.77
N LEU A 57 10.03 1.51 -7.47
CA LEU A 57 9.23 2.22 -6.48
C LEU A 57 10.08 3.19 -5.69
N LYS A 58 9.53 4.37 -5.38
CA LYS A 58 10.20 5.35 -4.51
C LYS A 58 10.21 4.86 -3.06
N ILE A 59 11.32 5.12 -2.38
CA ILE A 59 11.52 4.80 -0.96
C ILE A 59 11.89 6.05 -0.18
N SER A 60 11.57 6.04 1.12
CA SER A 60 11.81 7.17 2.00
C SER A 60 13.28 7.26 2.46
N ASN A 61 13.71 8.46 2.88
CA ASN A 61 15.02 8.66 3.53
C ASN A 61 15.14 7.81 4.80
N LYS A 62 14.04 7.58 5.51
CA LYS A 62 13.98 6.70 6.68
C LYS A 62 14.39 5.27 6.31
N LEU A 63 13.82 4.73 5.24
CA LEU A 63 14.15 3.38 4.77
C LEU A 63 15.61 3.30 4.29
N ILE A 64 16.11 4.32 3.58
CA ILE A 64 17.52 4.40 3.17
C ILE A 64 18.45 4.37 4.40
N SER A 65 18.15 5.14 5.44
CA SER A 65 18.93 5.11 6.70
C SER A 65 18.90 3.74 7.38
N MET A 66 17.73 3.07 7.35
CA MET A 66 17.62 1.71 7.90
C MET A 66 18.44 0.71 7.09
N LEU A 67 18.40 0.76 5.76
CA LEU A 67 19.22 -0.07 4.86
C LEU A 67 20.71 0.14 5.11
N ASN A 68 21.15 1.40 5.20
CA ASN A 68 22.56 1.74 5.46
C ASN A 68 23.04 1.27 6.84
N SER A 69 22.15 1.02 7.79
CA SER A 69 22.46 0.49 9.12
C SER A 69 22.67 -1.04 9.13
N LEU A 70 22.33 -1.72 8.03
CA LEU A 70 22.50 -3.16 7.90
C LEU A 70 23.92 -3.53 7.47
N PRO A 71 24.45 -4.68 7.94
CA PRO A 71 25.74 -5.17 7.49
C PRO A 71 25.64 -5.66 6.03
N LYS A 72 26.47 -5.10 5.16
CA LYS A 72 26.56 -5.52 3.75
C LYS A 72 27.40 -6.80 3.61
N LYS A 73 26.83 -7.94 4.01
CA LYS A 73 27.45 -9.28 3.89
C LYS A 73 26.84 -10.01 2.69
N GLY A 74 27.56 -10.05 1.56
CA GLY A 74 27.08 -10.71 0.36
C GLY A 74 26.17 -9.83 -0.52
N GLU A 75 25.61 -10.41 -1.56
CA GLU A 75 24.79 -9.69 -2.54
C GLU A 75 23.39 -9.36 -2.03
N ASN A 76 22.78 -10.30 -1.29
CA ASN A 76 21.40 -10.16 -0.82
C ASN A 76 21.35 -9.36 0.50
N ILE A 77 20.37 -8.46 0.60
CA ILE A 77 20.18 -7.61 1.80
C ILE A 77 19.89 -8.45 3.04
N PHE A 78 19.13 -9.53 2.90
CA PHE A 78 18.70 -10.40 4.00
C PHE A 78 19.48 -11.71 4.08
N SER A 79 20.74 -11.74 3.61
CA SER A 79 21.61 -12.92 3.56
C SER A 79 21.87 -13.60 4.91
N ASN A 80 21.65 -12.90 6.05
CA ASN A 80 21.78 -13.48 7.38
C ASN A 80 20.68 -14.52 7.70
N TYR A 81 19.61 -14.57 6.91
CA TYR A 81 18.57 -15.60 7.02
C TYR A 81 18.74 -16.61 5.88
N GLY A 82 18.89 -17.88 6.21
CA GLY A 82 19.02 -18.93 5.20
C GLY A 82 17.77 -19.17 4.36
N SER A 83 16.60 -18.66 4.80
CA SER A 83 15.33 -18.77 4.07
C SER A 83 14.33 -17.73 4.54
N LEU A 84 13.34 -17.40 3.68
CA LEU A 84 12.19 -16.57 4.04
C LEU A 84 11.42 -17.16 5.24
N ARG A 85 11.35 -18.51 5.34
CA ARG A 85 10.71 -19.19 6.47
C ARG A 85 11.42 -18.87 7.79
N SER A 86 12.75 -18.89 7.81
CA SER A 86 13.54 -18.55 8.99
C SER A 86 13.31 -17.10 9.44
N LEU A 87 13.28 -16.17 8.49
CA LEU A 87 12.94 -14.76 8.72
C LEU A 87 11.52 -14.63 9.28
N SER A 88 10.55 -15.32 8.69
CA SER A 88 9.14 -15.32 9.13
C SER A 88 8.98 -15.85 10.55
N CYS A 89 9.60 -16.98 10.88
CA CYS A 89 9.59 -17.53 12.24
C CYS A 89 10.21 -16.56 13.27
N THR A 90 11.28 -15.86 12.89
CA THR A 90 11.89 -14.84 13.74
C THR A 90 10.94 -13.65 13.95
N PHE A 91 10.29 -13.19 12.87
CA PHE A 91 9.29 -12.13 12.97
C PHE A 91 8.12 -12.53 13.88
N GLU A 92 7.58 -13.74 13.74
CA GLU A 92 6.47 -14.22 14.55
C GLU A 92 6.81 -14.26 16.05
N ARG A 93 8.02 -14.72 16.38
CA ARG A 93 8.50 -14.72 17.77
C ARG A 93 8.65 -13.30 18.31
N ASN A 94 9.24 -12.38 17.54
CA ASN A 94 9.38 -10.99 17.93
C ASN A 94 8.00 -10.33 18.10
N ARG A 95 7.09 -10.54 17.16
CA ARG A 95 5.72 -10.00 17.21
C ARG A 95 4.98 -10.41 18.49
N LYS A 96 5.08 -11.68 18.90
CA LYS A 96 4.47 -12.18 20.15
C LYS A 96 5.06 -11.46 21.38
N LYS A 97 6.38 -11.35 21.45
CA LYS A 97 7.07 -10.64 22.56
C LYS A 97 6.66 -9.16 22.61
N ILE A 98 6.64 -8.50 21.46
CA ILE A 98 6.31 -7.08 21.35
C ILE A 98 4.82 -6.84 21.69
N ALA A 99 3.92 -7.70 21.22
CA ALA A 99 2.49 -7.61 21.54
C ALA A 99 2.25 -7.72 23.05
N TYR A 100 2.96 -8.62 23.73
CA TYR A 100 2.92 -8.74 25.18
C TYR A 100 3.51 -7.51 25.87
N LYS A 101 4.72 -7.08 25.47
CA LYS A 101 5.42 -5.90 26.03
C LYS A 101 4.57 -4.62 25.94
N LEU A 102 3.87 -4.44 24.82
CA LEU A 102 3.05 -3.23 24.56
C LEU A 102 1.59 -3.39 25.01
N GLY A 103 1.19 -4.52 25.59
CA GLY A 103 -0.19 -4.78 25.98
C GLY A 103 -1.17 -4.70 24.80
N ASN A 104 -0.71 -4.95 23.56
CA ASN A 104 -1.51 -4.77 22.35
C ASN A 104 -1.68 -6.06 21.54
N PRO A 105 -2.72 -6.85 21.82
CA PRO A 105 -2.98 -8.12 21.13
C PRO A 105 -3.29 -7.95 19.62
N ARG A 106 -3.71 -6.76 19.16
CA ARG A 106 -3.95 -6.51 17.73
C ARG A 106 -2.68 -6.69 16.89
N LEU A 107 -1.49 -6.50 17.50
CA LEU A 107 -0.23 -6.71 16.80
C LEU A 107 -0.04 -8.16 16.35
N LEU A 108 -0.66 -9.14 17.02
CA LEU A 108 -0.61 -10.55 16.64
C LEU A 108 -1.23 -10.84 15.27
N LYS A 109 -2.14 -9.97 14.80
CA LYS A 109 -2.77 -10.10 13.49
C LYS A 109 -1.93 -9.54 12.33
N ILE A 110 -0.82 -8.83 12.63
CA ILE A 110 0.03 -8.23 11.59
C ILE A 110 0.91 -9.32 10.98
N SER A 111 0.81 -9.50 9.68
CA SER A 111 1.67 -10.36 8.86
C SER A 111 2.31 -9.53 7.73
N PHE A 112 3.22 -10.10 6.96
CA PHE A 112 3.74 -9.44 5.76
C PHE A 112 2.60 -9.12 4.78
N HIS A 113 1.64 -10.02 4.67
CA HIS A 113 0.47 -9.82 3.81
C HIS A 113 -0.43 -8.67 4.29
N THR A 114 -0.60 -8.52 5.60
CA THR A 114 -1.33 -7.39 6.19
C THR A 114 -0.70 -6.05 5.84
N LEU A 115 0.64 -5.95 5.85
CA LEU A 115 1.36 -4.73 5.46
C LEU A 115 1.15 -4.41 3.97
N ARG A 116 1.19 -5.43 3.10
CA ARG A 116 0.91 -5.26 1.67
C ARG A 116 -0.53 -4.81 1.44
N HIS A 117 -1.51 -5.41 2.10
CA HIS A 117 -2.92 -4.98 2.03
C HIS A 117 -3.08 -3.54 2.52
N TRP A 118 -2.44 -3.20 3.63
CA TRP A 118 -2.47 -1.84 4.15
C TRP A 118 -1.93 -0.83 3.13
N LYS A 119 -0.78 -1.13 2.50
CA LYS A 119 -0.21 -0.27 1.44
C LYS A 119 -1.18 -0.09 0.28
N ALA A 120 -1.75 -1.18 -0.22
CA ALA A 120 -2.74 -1.14 -1.30
C ALA A 120 -3.96 -0.27 -0.96
N THR A 121 -4.51 -0.46 0.24
CA THR A 121 -5.66 0.30 0.73
C THR A 121 -5.32 1.80 0.86
N MET A 122 -4.15 2.13 1.42
CA MET A 122 -3.72 3.53 1.58
C MET A 122 -3.45 4.21 0.24
N ASP A 123 -2.85 3.51 -0.73
CA ASP A 123 -2.61 4.07 -2.06
C ASP A 123 -3.92 4.28 -2.81
N TYR A 124 -4.85 3.32 -2.73
CA TYR A 124 -6.17 3.50 -3.32
C TYR A 124 -6.94 4.65 -2.65
N HIS A 125 -6.86 4.77 -1.33
CA HIS A 125 -7.50 5.88 -0.61
C HIS A 125 -7.00 7.24 -1.08
N LYS A 126 -5.69 7.36 -1.33
CA LYS A 126 -5.05 8.61 -1.79
C LYS A 126 -5.35 8.94 -3.24
N THR A 127 -5.28 7.94 -4.12
CA THR A 127 -5.32 8.16 -5.57
C THR A 127 -6.70 7.92 -6.16
N LYS A 128 -7.53 7.08 -5.53
CA LYS A 128 -8.79 6.54 -6.06
C LYS A 128 -8.59 5.83 -7.41
N ASP A 129 -7.34 5.51 -7.75
CA ASP A 129 -6.95 4.86 -9.00
C ASP A 129 -6.52 3.42 -8.74
N ILE A 130 -7.39 2.48 -9.16
CA ILE A 130 -7.16 1.05 -8.99
C ILE A 130 -6.04 0.54 -9.91
N LEU A 131 -5.84 1.17 -11.07
CA LEU A 131 -4.79 0.78 -12.01
C LEU A 131 -3.42 1.19 -11.47
N HIS A 132 -3.32 2.36 -10.84
CA HIS A 132 -2.13 2.79 -10.13
C HIS A 132 -1.76 1.79 -9.03
N VAL A 133 -2.72 1.38 -8.18
CA VAL A 133 -2.48 0.40 -7.13
C VAL A 133 -2.05 -0.95 -7.71
N MET A 134 -2.65 -1.36 -8.83
CA MET A 134 -2.27 -2.58 -9.54
C MET A 134 -0.81 -2.54 -10.00
N GLN A 135 -0.35 -1.42 -10.55
CA GLN A 135 1.04 -1.22 -10.97
C GLN A 135 2.00 -1.26 -9.77
N VAL A 136 1.70 -0.53 -8.69
CA VAL A 136 2.52 -0.50 -7.46
C VAL A 136 2.68 -1.90 -6.89
N LEU A 137 1.61 -2.69 -6.83
CA LEU A 137 1.64 -4.05 -6.30
C LEU A 137 2.20 -5.09 -7.29
N GLY A 138 2.34 -4.73 -8.57
CA GLY A 138 2.76 -5.65 -9.62
C GLY A 138 1.73 -6.72 -9.97
N HIS A 139 0.44 -6.48 -9.74
CA HIS A 139 -0.62 -7.42 -10.10
C HIS A 139 -0.90 -7.41 -11.59
N ARG A 140 -1.15 -8.62 -12.17
CA ARG A 140 -1.56 -8.78 -13.57
C ARG A 140 -3.07 -8.84 -13.75
N ASN A 141 -3.81 -9.18 -12.70
CA ASN A 141 -5.25 -9.38 -12.77
C ASN A 141 -5.97 -8.36 -11.88
N ILE A 142 -6.83 -7.54 -12.50
CA ILE A 142 -7.61 -6.51 -11.83
C ILE A 142 -8.62 -7.09 -10.82
N LYS A 143 -9.12 -8.31 -11.04
CA LYS A 143 -10.06 -8.95 -10.11
C LYS A 143 -9.51 -9.05 -8.69
N ASN A 144 -8.19 -9.26 -8.55
CA ASN A 144 -7.52 -9.30 -7.25
C ASN A 144 -7.45 -7.92 -6.56
N MET A 145 -7.75 -6.86 -7.30
CA MET A 145 -7.73 -5.49 -6.78
C MET A 145 -9.08 -5.01 -6.28
N LEU A 146 -10.19 -5.62 -6.74
CA LEU A 146 -11.55 -5.21 -6.35
C LEU A 146 -11.79 -5.34 -4.83
N VAL A 147 -11.07 -6.22 -4.14
CA VAL A 147 -11.11 -6.33 -2.68
C VAL A 147 -10.77 -5.00 -2.01
N TYR A 148 -9.83 -4.22 -2.57
CA TYR A 148 -9.42 -2.95 -1.98
C TYR A 148 -10.45 -1.83 -2.20
N THR A 149 -11.26 -1.91 -3.25
CA THR A 149 -12.35 -0.94 -3.49
C THR A 149 -13.49 -1.14 -2.49
N GLN A 150 -13.76 -2.39 -2.10
CA GLN A 150 -14.82 -2.72 -1.15
C GLN A 150 -14.50 -2.33 0.28
N LEU A 151 -13.22 -2.38 0.69
CA LEU A 151 -12.78 -2.04 2.05
C LEU A 151 -12.92 -0.55 2.39
N ILE A 152 -13.13 0.32 1.39
CA ILE A 152 -13.22 1.77 1.57
C ILE A 152 -14.66 2.27 1.60
N ASN A 153 -15.62 1.45 1.18
CA ASN A 153 -17.04 1.83 1.20
C ASN A 153 -17.64 1.97 2.62
N GLY A 154 -16.84 1.74 3.67
CA GLY A 154 -17.23 1.93 5.07
C GLY A 154 -17.01 3.34 5.62
N ASP A 155 -16.15 4.15 5.02
CA ASP A 155 -15.83 5.53 5.44
C ASP A 155 -16.20 6.52 4.32
N ALA A 156 -17.43 6.43 3.81
CA ALA A 156 -17.95 7.36 2.83
C ALA A 156 -18.29 8.72 3.47
N GLU A 157 -17.27 9.43 3.97
CA GLU A 157 -17.35 10.88 4.18
C GLU A 157 -17.14 11.67 2.86
N ASP A 158 -16.89 11.01 1.74
CA ASP A 158 -17.04 11.59 0.40
C ASP A 158 -18.54 11.57 0.00
N ALA A 159 -19.36 12.20 0.81
CA ALA A 159 -20.77 12.37 0.51
C ALA A 159 -20.91 13.34 -0.67
N TYR A 160 -21.23 12.81 -1.82
CA TYR A 160 -21.70 13.63 -2.92
C TYR A 160 -23.11 14.13 -2.59
N VAL A 161 -23.33 15.42 -2.74
CA VAL A 161 -24.68 15.97 -2.84
C VAL A 161 -25.13 15.75 -4.27
N CYS A 162 -26.18 14.98 -4.46
CA CYS A 162 -26.80 14.79 -5.76
C CYS A 162 -28.06 15.64 -5.88
N LYS A 163 -28.20 16.36 -6.98
CA LYS A 163 -29.42 17.08 -7.38
C LYS A 163 -29.80 16.66 -8.79
N ALA A 164 -31.07 16.60 -9.09
CA ALA A 164 -31.57 16.26 -10.41
C ALA A 164 -32.47 17.37 -10.92
N THR A 165 -32.40 17.65 -12.23
CA THR A 165 -33.26 18.66 -12.90
C THR A 165 -33.72 18.17 -14.26
N LYS A 166 -34.81 18.76 -14.73
CA LYS A 166 -35.37 18.52 -16.06
C LYS A 166 -35.22 19.73 -16.97
N THR A 167 -34.90 20.92 -16.43
CA THR A 167 -34.83 22.15 -17.19
C THR A 167 -33.41 22.62 -17.41
N VAL A 168 -33.19 23.38 -18.46
CA VAL A 168 -31.87 23.92 -18.83
C VAL A 168 -31.44 25.02 -17.85
N GLU A 169 -32.38 25.84 -17.40
CA GLU A 169 -32.12 26.93 -16.45
C GLU A 169 -31.60 26.39 -15.13
N GLN A 170 -32.28 25.41 -14.55
CA GLN A 170 -31.84 24.76 -13.31
C GLN A 170 -30.54 24.00 -13.49
N ALA A 171 -30.26 23.44 -14.67
CA ALA A 171 -28.99 22.80 -14.95
C ALA A 171 -27.84 23.82 -14.95
N ALA A 172 -28.05 25.01 -15.51
CA ALA A 172 -27.08 26.09 -15.50
C ALA A 172 -26.76 26.54 -14.06
N GLU A 173 -27.79 26.76 -13.23
CA GLU A 173 -27.61 27.11 -11.80
C GLU A 173 -26.80 26.05 -11.04
N LEU A 174 -27.02 24.76 -11.31
CA LEU A 174 -26.27 23.68 -10.68
C LEU A 174 -24.81 23.67 -11.11
N ILE A 175 -24.51 23.93 -12.38
CA ILE A 175 -23.14 24.03 -12.91
C ILE A 175 -22.43 25.23 -12.27
N GLU A 176 -23.07 26.40 -12.19
CA GLU A 176 -22.53 27.60 -11.53
C GLU A 176 -22.28 27.35 -10.05
N ALA A 177 -23.13 26.57 -9.38
CA ALA A 177 -22.95 26.15 -8.00
C ALA A 177 -21.84 25.08 -7.82
N GLY A 178 -21.13 24.68 -8.90
CA GLY A 178 -20.03 23.74 -8.89
C GLY A 178 -20.45 22.26 -8.85
N PHE A 179 -21.63 21.94 -9.36
CA PHE A 179 -22.07 20.56 -9.57
C PHE A 179 -21.61 20.06 -10.93
N GLU A 180 -21.17 18.81 -10.99
CA GLU A 180 -20.79 18.10 -12.21
C GLU A 180 -22.00 17.33 -12.76
N TYR A 181 -22.22 17.42 -14.07
CA TYR A 181 -23.21 16.60 -14.79
C TYR A 181 -22.79 15.13 -14.79
N VAL A 182 -23.70 14.21 -14.57
CA VAL A 182 -23.40 12.77 -14.50
C VAL A 182 -23.90 12.03 -15.74
N CYS A 183 -25.20 12.13 -16.05
CA CYS A 183 -25.84 11.43 -17.18
C CYS A 183 -27.23 12.00 -17.40
N GLU A 184 -27.96 11.44 -18.38
CA GLU A 184 -29.40 11.70 -18.59
C GLU A 184 -30.18 10.38 -18.60
N ILE A 185 -31.26 10.30 -17.83
CA ILE A 185 -32.13 9.15 -17.74
C ILE A 185 -33.56 9.64 -17.82
N GLU A 186 -34.28 9.24 -18.85
CA GLU A 186 -35.71 9.60 -19.07
C GLU A 186 -35.98 11.10 -18.98
N GLY A 187 -35.07 11.93 -19.54
CA GLY A 187 -35.19 13.40 -19.53
C GLY A 187 -34.85 14.06 -18.20
N VAL A 188 -34.41 13.30 -17.21
CA VAL A 188 -33.90 13.81 -15.94
C VAL A 188 -32.38 13.84 -15.98
N LYS A 189 -31.78 14.97 -15.61
CA LYS A 189 -30.32 15.19 -15.59
C LYS A 189 -29.82 15.25 -14.14
N PRO A 190 -29.25 14.18 -13.60
CA PRO A 190 -28.59 14.20 -12.29
C PRO A 190 -27.23 14.90 -12.34
N PHE A 191 -26.99 15.71 -11.34
CA PHE A 191 -25.74 16.42 -11.07
C PHE A 191 -25.20 16.01 -9.71
N ARG A 192 -23.89 15.99 -9.55
CA ARG A 192 -23.21 15.70 -8.28
C ARG A 192 -22.21 16.81 -7.93
N LYS A 193 -22.05 17.05 -6.64
CA LYS A 193 -20.98 17.90 -6.10
C LYS A 193 -20.37 17.19 -4.90
N ARG A 194 -19.06 17.21 -4.82
CA ARG A 194 -18.35 16.71 -3.65
C ARG A 194 -18.58 17.68 -2.47
N LYS A 195 -18.92 17.15 -1.29
CA LYS A 195 -19.00 17.94 -0.05
C LYS A 195 -17.66 18.42 0.41
#